data_af24098600e39ea19db8dfef38547acd
#
_entry.id   af24098600e39ea19db8dfef38547acd
#
_cell.length_a   1.000
_cell.length_b   1.000
_cell.length_c   1.000
_cell.angle_alpha   90.00
_cell.angle_beta   90.00
_cell.angle_gamma   90.00
#
_symmetry.space_group_name_H-M   'P 1'
#
loop_
_entity.id
_entity.type
_entity.pdbx_description
1 polymer ?
#
loop_
_entity_poly.entity_id
_entity_poly.type
_entity_poly.pdbx_seq_one_letter_code
_entity_poly.pdbx_strand_id
1 'polypeptide(L)'
;MSITQNVYSLGTAIAQIVAPSADSQRVTIKNLQPGSTPGEYARDGYAFQFSTSFTIAANGTATFSVQTPSEGIQLVSYQIRSTSAQVNAALIEGATITTAGTPSATFNLNRQSSRVAASVFDSVSSISGGTVIASELITSSNNVAGAAFSDKVYSLRPSQKYAMRFANAGNQETTAFFDLVFAEQYNGHHNVWLGAQDASYMLEGGEHVQFFLEAGEAITAMSEGTAVRVAVLRQD
;
A
#
# COMPACT_ATOMS: atom_id res chain seq x y z
N MET A 1 -36.02 -14.17 11.82
CA MET A 1 -34.60 -13.81 11.95
C MET A 1 -34.39 -12.54 11.14
N SER A 2 -34.16 -11.42 11.79
CA SER A 2 -33.92 -10.12 11.17
C SER A 2 -32.42 -9.85 11.22
N ILE A 3 -31.86 -9.36 10.11
CA ILE A 3 -30.46 -8.92 10.07
C ILE A 3 -30.46 -7.41 9.83
N THR A 4 -29.94 -6.67 10.77
CA THR A 4 -29.77 -5.21 10.66
C THR A 4 -28.28 -4.88 10.54
N GLN A 5 -27.95 -4.08 9.53
CA GLN A 5 -26.59 -3.57 9.34
C GLN A 5 -26.55 -2.05 9.55
N ASN A 6 -25.67 -1.59 10.40
CA ASN A 6 -25.36 -0.17 10.60
C ASN A 6 -23.89 0.10 10.36
N VAL A 7 -23.57 1.26 9.82
CA VAL A 7 -22.19 1.73 9.65
C VAL A 7 -21.99 2.97 10.51
N TYR A 8 -20.98 2.94 11.35
CA TYR A 8 -20.61 4.04 12.25
C TYR A 8 -19.26 4.65 11.80
N SER A 9 -19.15 5.96 11.93
CA SER A 9 -17.86 6.65 11.84
C SER A 9 -17.40 6.94 13.26
N LEU A 10 -16.31 6.32 13.67
CA LEU A 10 -15.75 6.43 15.02
C LEU A 10 -14.63 7.49 15.01
N GLY A 11 -14.68 8.40 15.97
CA GLY A 11 -13.58 9.30 16.31
C GLY A 11 -12.80 8.76 17.52
N THR A 12 -11.91 9.59 18.03
CA THR A 12 -11.12 9.28 19.25
C THR A 12 -11.95 9.33 20.54
N ALA A 13 -13.20 9.77 20.47
CA ALA A 13 -14.13 9.71 21.60
C ALA A 13 -14.85 8.35 21.62
N ILE A 14 -15.14 7.89 22.83
CA ILE A 14 -15.91 6.65 23.03
C ILE A 14 -17.34 6.87 22.49
N ALA A 15 -17.79 5.96 21.62
CA ALA A 15 -19.14 5.97 21.06
C ALA A 15 -19.83 4.63 21.33
N GLN A 16 -21.10 4.66 21.71
CA GLN A 16 -21.90 3.45 21.81
C GLN A 16 -22.32 3.01 20.40
N ILE A 17 -21.84 1.84 19.96
CA ILE A 17 -22.13 1.28 18.65
C ILE A 17 -23.20 0.17 18.69
N VAL A 18 -23.39 -0.42 19.85
CA VAL A 18 -24.45 -1.39 20.11
C VAL A 18 -25.21 -0.96 21.35
N ALA A 19 -26.48 -0.59 21.17
CA ALA A 19 -27.35 -0.25 22.29
C ALA A 19 -27.82 -1.53 23.00
N PRO A 20 -28.11 -1.47 24.33
CA PRO A 20 -28.75 -2.55 25.05
C PRO A 20 -30.06 -2.98 24.36
N SER A 21 -30.30 -4.29 24.36
CA SER A 21 -31.54 -4.89 23.87
C SER A 21 -32.24 -5.62 25.02
N ALA A 22 -33.56 -5.76 24.92
CA ALA A 22 -34.33 -6.58 25.85
C ALA A 22 -34.04 -8.09 25.68
N ASP A 23 -33.59 -8.47 24.47
CA ASP A 23 -33.28 -9.85 24.12
C ASP A 23 -31.79 -10.03 23.85
N SER A 24 -31.30 -11.24 24.03
CA SER A 24 -29.93 -11.62 23.66
C SER A 24 -29.75 -11.52 22.15
N GLN A 25 -28.60 -11.03 21.70
CA GLN A 25 -28.32 -10.80 20.28
C GLN A 25 -26.92 -11.24 19.89
N ARG A 26 -26.78 -11.71 18.67
CA ARG A 26 -25.47 -11.95 18.04
C ARG A 26 -25.06 -10.73 17.26
N VAL A 27 -23.86 -10.23 17.54
CA VAL A 27 -23.33 -9.03 16.91
C VAL A 27 -21.99 -9.33 16.26
N THR A 28 -21.85 -8.98 14.99
CA THR A 28 -20.56 -9.00 14.29
C THR A 28 -20.12 -7.57 14.05
N ILE A 29 -18.93 -7.24 14.52
CA ILE A 29 -18.31 -5.93 14.31
C ILE A 29 -17.14 -6.10 13.36
N LYS A 30 -17.11 -5.31 12.29
CA LYS A 30 -16.03 -5.31 11.32
C LYS A 30 -15.44 -3.91 11.19
N ASN A 31 -14.12 -3.82 11.32
CA ASN A 31 -13.38 -2.63 10.96
C ASN A 31 -13.33 -2.53 9.42
N LEU A 32 -13.94 -1.50 8.84
CA LEU A 32 -14.05 -1.30 7.39
C LEU A 32 -12.82 -0.62 6.77
N GLN A 33 -11.80 -0.38 7.57
CA GLN A 33 -10.56 0.14 7.02
C GLN A 33 -9.82 -0.94 6.22
N PRO A 34 -8.98 -0.57 5.26
CA PRO A 34 -8.18 -1.53 4.52
C PRO A 34 -7.38 -2.41 5.47
N GLY A 35 -7.36 -3.70 5.18
CA GLY A 35 -6.46 -4.61 5.85
C GLY A 35 -4.99 -4.29 5.55
N SER A 36 -4.09 -4.89 6.31
CA SER A 36 -2.65 -4.65 6.23
C SER A 36 -1.92 -5.54 5.22
N THR A 37 -2.61 -6.53 4.65
CA THR A 37 -1.99 -7.46 3.69
C THR A 37 -2.09 -6.95 2.24
N PRO A 38 -1.14 -7.30 1.36
CA PRO A 38 -1.20 -6.93 -0.06
C PRO A 38 -2.51 -7.31 -0.77
N GLY A 39 -3.08 -8.47 -0.42
CA GLY A 39 -4.35 -8.93 -0.98
C GLY A 39 -5.54 -8.08 -0.54
N GLU A 40 -5.54 -7.63 0.71
CA GLU A 40 -6.57 -6.74 1.23
C GLU A 40 -6.46 -5.34 0.62
N TYR A 41 -5.25 -4.80 0.49
CA TYR A 41 -5.03 -3.55 -0.23
C TYR A 41 -5.54 -3.62 -1.67
N ALA A 42 -5.30 -4.75 -2.36
CA ALA A 42 -5.79 -4.93 -3.72
C ALA A 42 -7.34 -4.97 -3.75
N ARG A 43 -7.97 -5.79 -2.89
CA ARG A 43 -9.43 -5.90 -2.79
C ARG A 43 -10.08 -4.56 -2.49
N ASP A 44 -9.49 -3.77 -1.60
CA ASP A 44 -10.05 -2.51 -1.13
C ASP A 44 -9.65 -1.31 -2.01
N GLY A 45 -8.90 -1.55 -3.09
CA GLY A 45 -8.53 -0.56 -4.10
C GLY A 45 -7.38 0.37 -3.70
N TYR A 46 -6.53 -0.05 -2.76
CA TYR A 46 -5.34 0.69 -2.33
C TYR A 46 -4.04 0.15 -2.91
N ALA A 47 -4.10 -0.94 -3.70
CA ALA A 47 -2.95 -1.46 -4.40
C ALA A 47 -2.97 -1.08 -5.88
N PHE A 48 -1.81 -0.71 -6.37
CA PHE A 48 -1.61 -0.21 -7.73
C PHE A 48 -0.43 -0.89 -8.38
N GLN A 49 -0.44 -0.90 -9.70
CA GLN A 49 0.66 -1.34 -10.53
C GLN A 49 1.20 -0.19 -11.37
N PHE A 50 2.50 -0.09 -11.42
CA PHE A 50 3.26 0.71 -12.37
C PHE A 50 4.03 -0.24 -13.28
N SER A 51 3.87 -0.10 -14.60
CA SER A 51 4.57 -0.93 -15.58
C SER A 51 5.11 -0.05 -16.68
N THR A 52 6.37 -0.25 -17.05
CA THR A 52 7.01 0.50 -18.13
C THR A 52 8.09 -0.31 -18.81
N SER A 53 8.39 0.07 -20.05
CA SER A 53 9.58 -0.41 -20.78
C SER A 53 10.38 0.81 -21.26
N PHE A 54 11.70 0.69 -21.23
CA PHE A 54 12.60 1.79 -21.60
C PHE A 54 13.92 1.25 -22.12
N THR A 55 14.58 2.06 -22.93
CA THR A 55 15.87 1.75 -23.49
C THR A 55 16.97 2.41 -22.67
N ILE A 56 18.06 1.69 -22.39
CA ILE A 56 19.24 2.20 -21.71
C ILE A 56 20.42 2.06 -22.67
N ALA A 57 21.01 3.19 -23.05
CA ALA A 57 22.21 3.19 -23.89
C ALA A 57 23.36 2.40 -23.27
N ALA A 58 24.31 2.00 -24.08
CA ALA A 58 25.56 1.39 -23.60
C ALA A 58 26.22 2.28 -22.56
N ASN A 59 26.60 1.74 -21.40
CA ASN A 59 27.16 2.47 -20.27
C ASN A 59 26.27 3.64 -19.77
N GLY A 60 24.99 3.63 -20.12
CA GLY A 60 24.03 4.67 -19.79
C GLY A 60 23.18 4.34 -18.55
N THR A 61 22.31 5.29 -18.22
CA THR A 61 21.36 5.14 -17.11
C THR A 61 19.97 5.59 -17.53
N ALA A 62 18.93 4.93 -16.99
CA ALA A 62 17.57 5.42 -16.99
C ALA A 62 17.12 5.60 -15.54
N THR A 63 16.32 6.61 -15.25
CA THR A 63 15.89 6.92 -13.89
C THR A 63 14.42 7.25 -13.86
N PHE A 64 13.73 6.73 -12.87
CA PHE A 64 12.36 7.10 -12.52
C PHE A 64 12.36 7.67 -11.11
N SER A 65 11.57 8.71 -10.89
CA SER A 65 11.28 9.17 -9.54
C SER A 65 9.90 8.72 -9.11
N VAL A 66 9.73 8.52 -7.82
CA VAL A 66 8.43 8.37 -7.20
C VAL A 66 8.28 9.42 -6.10
N GLN A 67 7.20 10.20 -6.19
CA GLN A 67 6.75 11.06 -5.11
C GLN A 67 5.70 10.29 -4.32
N THR A 68 6.01 10.00 -3.04
CA THR A 68 5.08 9.33 -2.15
C THR A 68 4.01 10.30 -1.63
N PRO A 69 2.77 9.85 -1.43
CA PRO A 69 1.72 10.65 -0.80
C PRO A 69 2.00 10.88 0.70
N SER A 70 1.10 11.62 1.36
CA SER A 70 1.18 11.89 2.80
C SER A 70 1.15 10.63 3.67
N GLU A 71 0.63 9.54 3.12
CA GLU A 71 0.51 8.25 3.78
C GLU A 71 1.73 7.34 3.55
N GLY A 72 2.63 7.72 2.66
CA GLY A 72 3.70 6.84 2.22
C GLY A 72 3.20 5.71 1.33
N ILE A 73 4.10 4.83 0.92
CA ILE A 73 3.76 3.64 0.14
C ILE A 73 4.50 2.41 0.64
N GLN A 74 3.91 1.26 0.44
CA GLN A 74 4.55 -0.03 0.62
C GLN A 74 4.83 -0.65 -0.75
N LEU A 75 6.10 -0.92 -1.05
CA LEU A 75 6.46 -1.70 -2.24
C LEU A 75 6.19 -3.17 -1.95
N VAL A 76 5.21 -3.73 -2.64
CA VAL A 76 4.74 -5.11 -2.43
C VAL A 76 5.58 -6.10 -3.21
N SER A 77 5.81 -5.81 -4.47
CA SER A 77 6.67 -6.61 -5.34
C SER A 77 7.16 -5.78 -6.49
N TYR A 78 8.31 -6.13 -7.03
CA TYR A 78 8.76 -5.59 -8.31
C TYR A 78 9.48 -6.64 -9.13
N GLN A 79 9.42 -6.48 -10.42
CA GLN A 79 10.11 -7.31 -11.38
C GLN A 79 10.87 -6.43 -12.36
N ILE A 80 12.13 -6.76 -12.59
CA ILE A 80 12.96 -6.13 -13.60
C ILE A 80 13.42 -7.20 -14.57
N ARG A 81 13.22 -6.96 -15.87
CA ARG A 81 13.69 -7.82 -16.94
C ARG A 81 14.49 -6.99 -17.91
N SER A 82 15.53 -7.54 -18.48
CA SER A 82 16.38 -6.86 -19.46
C SER A 82 16.69 -7.79 -20.64
N THR A 83 16.80 -7.23 -21.84
CA THR A 83 17.18 -7.97 -23.07
C THR A 83 18.67 -8.31 -23.11
N SER A 84 19.49 -7.70 -22.26
CA SER A 84 20.91 -8.01 -22.13
C SER A 84 21.31 -8.12 -20.65
N ALA A 85 22.46 -8.76 -20.39
CA ALA A 85 23.03 -8.86 -19.06
C ALA A 85 23.55 -7.50 -18.56
N GLN A 86 23.67 -7.37 -17.22
CA GLN A 86 24.38 -6.29 -16.53
C GLN A 86 23.62 -4.97 -16.39
N VAL A 87 22.33 -5.03 -16.09
CA VAL A 87 21.61 -3.86 -15.59
C VAL A 87 21.66 -3.87 -14.05
N ASN A 88 22.20 -2.80 -13.47
CA ASN A 88 22.15 -2.59 -12.04
C ASN A 88 20.97 -1.69 -11.71
N ALA A 89 20.01 -2.19 -10.92
CA ALA A 89 18.88 -1.43 -10.42
C ALA A 89 19.15 -0.97 -8.99
N ALA A 90 18.84 0.28 -8.68
CA ALA A 90 19.02 0.85 -7.35
C ALA A 90 17.82 1.70 -6.94
N LEU A 91 17.36 1.51 -5.70
CA LEU A 91 16.39 2.40 -5.03
C LEU A 91 17.17 3.40 -4.18
N ILE A 92 16.93 4.69 -4.39
CA ILE A 92 17.66 5.80 -3.80
C ILE A 92 16.68 6.69 -3.05
N GLU A 93 16.94 6.91 -1.76
CA GLU A 93 16.16 7.80 -0.89
C GLU A 93 16.79 9.21 -0.86
N GLY A 94 15.94 10.23 -0.90
CA GLY A 94 16.37 11.62 -0.75
C GLY A 94 17.18 12.19 -1.91
N ALA A 95 17.07 11.59 -3.10
CA ALA A 95 17.69 12.11 -4.30
C ALA A 95 17.08 13.46 -4.72
N THR A 96 17.92 14.39 -5.14
CA THR A 96 17.46 15.62 -5.79
C THR A 96 17.23 15.35 -7.28
N ILE A 97 16.01 15.59 -7.73
CA ILE A 97 15.65 15.46 -9.15
C ILE A 97 15.98 16.78 -9.83
N THR A 98 16.92 16.75 -10.77
CA THR A 98 17.37 17.95 -11.47
C THR A 98 16.51 18.32 -12.67
N THR A 99 15.86 17.32 -13.29
CA THR A 99 14.90 17.53 -14.36
C THR A 99 13.76 16.54 -14.20
N ALA A 100 12.56 17.05 -13.95
CA ALA A 100 11.35 16.23 -13.93
C ALA A 100 11.00 15.78 -15.36
N GLY A 101 10.49 14.57 -15.46
CA GLY A 101 10.04 14.00 -16.71
C GLY A 101 8.53 14.06 -16.88
N THR A 102 8.01 13.14 -17.66
CA THR A 102 6.58 12.99 -17.88
C THR A 102 6.00 12.00 -16.89
N PRO A 103 4.87 12.33 -16.22
CA PRO A 103 4.18 11.39 -15.37
C PRO A 103 3.77 10.12 -16.12
N SER A 104 4.00 8.99 -15.51
CA SER A 104 3.66 7.67 -16.04
C SER A 104 2.38 7.16 -15.39
N ALA A 105 1.55 6.48 -16.17
CA ALA A 105 0.28 5.93 -15.68
C ALA A 105 0.50 4.79 -14.67
N THR A 106 -0.35 4.77 -13.66
CA THR A 106 -0.50 3.67 -12.72
C THR A 106 -1.90 3.06 -12.85
N PHE A 107 -2.03 1.78 -12.52
CA PHE A 107 -3.29 1.06 -12.65
C PHE A 107 -3.71 0.48 -11.31
N ASN A 108 -4.96 0.71 -10.91
CA ASN A 108 -5.51 0.09 -9.73
C ASN A 108 -5.69 -1.41 -9.96
N LEU A 109 -5.21 -2.25 -9.04
CA LEU A 109 -5.35 -3.72 -9.12
C LEU A 109 -6.80 -4.15 -8.94
N ASN A 110 -7.61 -3.42 -8.16
CA ASN A 110 -9.04 -3.59 -8.15
C ASN A 110 -9.66 -2.82 -9.34
N ARG A 111 -9.94 -3.52 -10.43
CA ARG A 111 -10.50 -2.89 -11.64
C ARG A 111 -11.93 -2.36 -11.48
N GLN A 112 -12.61 -2.65 -10.37
CA GLN A 112 -13.91 -2.10 -10.01
C GLN A 112 -13.80 -0.82 -9.16
N SER A 113 -12.60 -0.52 -8.64
CA SER A 113 -12.35 0.69 -7.88
C SER A 113 -12.14 1.89 -8.80
N SER A 114 -12.77 3.02 -8.47
CA SER A 114 -12.52 4.31 -9.12
C SER A 114 -11.34 5.07 -8.51
N ARG A 115 -10.66 4.51 -7.52
CA ARG A 115 -9.53 5.16 -6.85
C ARG A 115 -8.34 5.26 -7.81
N VAL A 116 -7.73 6.43 -7.85
CA VAL A 116 -6.50 6.72 -8.57
C VAL A 116 -5.35 6.79 -7.57
N ALA A 117 -4.16 6.34 -7.96
CA ALA A 117 -2.97 6.47 -7.11
C ALA A 117 -2.65 7.95 -6.86
N ALA A 118 -2.35 8.28 -5.62
CA ALA A 118 -1.83 9.59 -5.24
C ALA A 118 -0.31 9.68 -5.45
N SER A 119 0.37 8.54 -5.54
CA SER A 119 1.79 8.43 -5.89
C SER A 119 2.01 8.81 -7.35
N VAL A 120 3.00 9.65 -7.60
CA VAL A 120 3.35 10.09 -8.96
C VAL A 120 4.69 9.47 -9.35
N PHE A 121 4.69 8.78 -10.49
CA PHE A 121 5.89 8.19 -11.10
C PHE A 121 6.29 8.99 -12.33
N ASP A 122 7.50 9.52 -12.34
CA ASP A 122 8.02 10.31 -13.44
C ASP A 122 9.30 9.70 -14.01
N SER A 123 9.43 9.65 -15.33
CA SER A 123 10.74 9.47 -15.94
C SER A 123 11.56 10.74 -15.70
N VAL A 124 12.81 10.63 -15.29
CA VAL A 124 13.67 11.79 -15.01
C VAL A 124 15.00 11.68 -15.75
N SER A 125 15.53 12.80 -16.22
CA SER A 125 16.77 12.79 -17.00
C SER A 125 18.01 12.64 -16.10
N SER A 126 17.98 13.18 -14.89
CA SER A 126 19.10 13.11 -13.97
C SER A 126 18.69 13.32 -12.52
N ILE A 127 19.48 12.73 -11.64
CA ILE A 127 19.38 12.87 -10.18
C ILE A 127 20.77 13.19 -9.62
N SER A 128 20.81 13.87 -8.48
CA SER A 128 22.03 14.08 -7.70
C SER A 128 21.81 13.75 -6.23
N GLY A 129 22.88 13.29 -5.54
CA GLY A 129 22.82 12.93 -4.13
C GLY A 129 21.91 11.74 -3.85
N GLY A 130 21.45 11.66 -2.62
CA GLY A 130 20.61 10.57 -2.10
C GLY A 130 21.42 9.38 -1.58
N THR A 131 20.73 8.51 -0.86
CA THR A 131 21.29 7.29 -0.27
C THR A 131 20.69 6.07 -0.96
N VAL A 132 21.54 5.17 -1.46
CA VAL A 132 21.11 3.88 -2.00
C VAL A 132 20.64 3.00 -0.85
N ILE A 133 19.35 2.68 -0.81
CA ILE A 133 18.73 1.84 0.22
C ILE A 133 18.54 0.40 -0.25
N ALA A 134 18.51 0.17 -1.55
CA ALA A 134 18.50 -1.16 -2.15
C ALA A 134 19.26 -1.14 -3.49
N SER A 135 19.90 -2.24 -3.82
CA SER A 135 20.60 -2.41 -5.10
C SER A 135 20.59 -3.87 -5.52
N GLU A 136 20.39 -4.11 -6.82
CA GLU A 136 20.39 -5.43 -7.41
C GLU A 136 21.01 -5.43 -8.80
N LEU A 137 21.82 -6.44 -9.05
CA LEU A 137 22.40 -6.70 -10.35
C LEU A 137 21.59 -7.74 -11.10
N ILE A 138 21.04 -7.36 -12.23
CA ILE A 138 20.31 -8.24 -13.12
C ILE A 138 21.32 -8.89 -14.06
N THR A 139 21.48 -10.19 -13.93
CA THR A 139 22.34 -10.99 -14.79
C THR A 139 21.48 -11.85 -15.72
N SER A 140 21.64 -11.75 -17.02
CA SER A 140 20.97 -12.68 -17.95
C SER A 140 21.88 -13.86 -18.25
N SER A 141 21.34 -15.07 -18.08
CA SER A 141 21.77 -16.24 -18.84
C SER A 141 20.63 -16.54 -19.82
N ASN A 142 20.83 -16.27 -21.09
CA ASN A 142 19.87 -16.58 -22.17
C ASN A 142 18.56 -15.79 -22.21
N ASN A 143 18.61 -14.53 -22.63
CA ASN A 143 17.52 -13.72 -23.17
C ASN A 143 16.38 -13.26 -22.24
N VAL A 144 16.28 -13.68 -21.00
CA VAL A 144 15.35 -13.10 -20.04
C VAL A 144 15.98 -13.13 -18.66
N ALA A 145 16.46 -12.01 -18.18
CA ALA A 145 16.79 -11.86 -16.77
C ALA A 145 15.56 -11.38 -16.03
N GLY A 146 15.13 -12.11 -15.04
CA GLY A 146 14.12 -11.71 -14.08
C GLY A 146 14.74 -11.69 -12.70
N ALA A 147 14.66 -10.55 -12.03
CA ALA A 147 14.86 -10.48 -10.61
C ALA A 147 13.52 -10.09 -10.00
N ALA A 148 13.02 -10.93 -9.13
CA ALA A 148 11.88 -10.61 -8.31
C ALA A 148 12.40 -10.39 -6.88
N PHE A 149 12.22 -9.19 -6.36
CA PHE A 149 12.40 -8.94 -4.92
C PHE A 149 11.16 -9.43 -4.18
N SER A 150 10.87 -10.71 -4.25
CA SER A 150 9.68 -11.27 -3.64
C SER A 150 9.72 -11.28 -2.11
N ASP A 151 10.90 -11.15 -1.52
CA ASP A 151 11.09 -11.40 -0.08
C ASP A 151 11.34 -10.13 0.74
N LYS A 152 11.42 -8.96 0.11
CA LYS A 152 11.63 -7.70 0.81
C LYS A 152 10.51 -6.72 0.52
N VAL A 153 9.77 -6.39 1.55
CA VAL A 153 8.79 -5.30 1.53
C VAL A 153 9.48 -4.02 2.00
N TYR A 154 9.47 -2.99 1.18
CA TYR A 154 9.97 -1.67 1.55
C TYR A 154 8.79 -0.74 1.84
N SER A 155 8.79 -0.15 3.04
CA SER A 155 7.89 0.96 3.35
C SER A 155 8.62 2.27 3.07
N LEU A 156 8.15 3.02 2.09
CA LEU A 156 8.69 4.32 1.74
C LEU A 156 7.99 5.41 2.55
N ARG A 157 8.78 6.33 3.09
CA ARG A 157 8.30 7.39 3.98
C ARG A 157 7.27 8.31 3.31
N PRO A 158 6.35 8.88 4.09
CA PRO A 158 5.39 9.87 3.61
C PRO A 158 6.05 11.11 3.01
N SER A 159 5.42 11.67 1.97
CA SER A 159 5.78 12.96 1.37
C SER A 159 7.25 13.08 0.96
N GLN A 160 7.87 11.97 0.56
CA GLN A 160 9.27 11.91 0.16
C GLN A 160 9.44 11.61 -1.32
N LYS A 161 10.61 12.00 -1.85
CA LYS A 161 11.03 11.64 -3.20
C LYS A 161 12.05 10.52 -3.15
N TYR A 162 11.79 9.51 -3.95
CA TYR A 162 12.71 8.40 -4.19
C TYR A 162 13.06 8.36 -5.68
N ALA A 163 14.21 7.80 -5.98
CA ALA A 163 14.60 7.52 -7.36
C ALA A 163 14.89 6.04 -7.54
N MET A 164 14.43 5.49 -8.64
CA MET A 164 14.78 4.16 -9.12
C MET A 164 15.69 4.32 -10.32
N ARG A 165 16.96 3.99 -10.17
CA ARG A 165 17.99 4.13 -11.19
C ARG A 165 18.37 2.76 -11.76
N PHE A 166 18.38 2.67 -13.07
CA PHE A 166 18.80 1.51 -13.83
C PHE A 166 20.05 1.86 -14.63
N ALA A 167 21.16 1.23 -14.32
CA ALA A 167 22.45 1.47 -14.97
C ALA A 167 22.82 0.25 -15.84
N ASN A 168 23.01 0.46 -17.12
CA ASN A 168 23.53 -0.55 -18.02
C ASN A 168 25.06 -0.51 -18.01
N ALA A 169 25.70 -1.52 -17.43
CA ALA A 169 27.15 -1.66 -17.41
C ALA A 169 27.69 -2.37 -18.68
N GLY A 170 26.82 -2.77 -19.58
CA GLY A 170 27.19 -3.39 -20.86
C GLY A 170 27.58 -2.38 -21.93
N ASN A 171 28.29 -2.84 -22.94
CA ASN A 171 28.73 -2.05 -24.09
C ASN A 171 27.73 -2.03 -25.25
N GLN A 172 26.55 -2.57 -25.06
CA GLN A 172 25.42 -2.58 -26.00
C GLN A 172 24.21 -1.91 -25.34
N GLU A 173 23.40 -1.28 -26.16
CA GLU A 173 22.08 -0.80 -25.74
C GLU A 173 21.22 -1.97 -25.27
N THR A 174 20.39 -1.75 -24.26
CA THR A 174 19.47 -2.76 -23.73
C THR A 174 18.07 -2.18 -23.52
N THR A 175 17.05 -3.00 -23.74
CA THR A 175 15.69 -2.67 -23.32
C THR A 175 15.42 -3.33 -21.98
N ALA A 176 14.97 -2.55 -21.03
CA ALA A 176 14.54 -3.03 -19.72
C ALA A 176 13.01 -2.89 -19.58
N PHE A 177 12.43 -3.81 -18.84
CA PHE A 177 11.02 -3.82 -18.45
C PHE A 177 10.98 -3.76 -16.92
N PHE A 178 10.18 -2.87 -16.41
CA PHE A 178 10.02 -2.69 -14.98
C PHE A 178 8.55 -2.73 -14.60
N ASP A 179 8.20 -3.68 -13.76
CA ASP A 179 6.88 -3.85 -13.17
C ASP A 179 6.98 -3.71 -11.66
N LEU A 180 6.16 -2.86 -11.09
CA LEU A 180 6.11 -2.58 -9.66
C LEU A 180 4.67 -2.67 -9.18
N VAL A 181 4.44 -3.44 -8.12
CA VAL A 181 3.19 -3.42 -7.35
C VAL A 181 3.46 -2.71 -6.03
N PHE A 182 2.63 -1.72 -5.74
CA PHE A 182 2.72 -0.96 -4.51
C PHE A 182 1.34 -0.74 -3.90
N ALA A 183 1.31 -0.59 -2.59
CA ALA A 183 0.12 -0.20 -1.85
C ALA A 183 0.34 1.20 -1.25
N GLU A 184 -0.63 2.07 -1.38
CA GLU A 184 -0.65 3.33 -0.68
C GLU A 184 -1.07 3.07 0.75
N GLN A 185 -0.14 3.29 1.67
CA GLN A 185 -0.42 3.12 3.09
C GLN A 185 -1.39 4.22 3.51
N TYR A 186 -2.38 3.82 4.23
CA TYR A 186 -3.30 4.77 4.82
C TYR A 186 -2.67 5.28 6.12
N ASN A 187 -2.49 6.60 6.25
CA ASN A 187 -1.99 7.22 7.47
C ASN A 187 -3.05 7.14 8.57
N GLY A 188 -2.78 6.32 9.52
CA GLY A 188 -3.53 6.26 10.76
C GLY A 188 -3.46 4.86 11.32
N HIS A 189 -3.26 4.76 12.60
CA HIS A 189 -3.64 3.58 13.34
C HIS A 189 -5.15 3.46 13.17
N HIS A 190 -5.57 2.52 12.32
CA HIS A 190 -6.99 2.26 12.06
C HIS A 190 -7.56 1.24 13.02
N ASN A 191 -6.94 1.15 14.18
CA ASN A 191 -7.37 0.25 15.22
C ASN A 191 -8.66 0.77 15.85
N VAL A 192 -9.56 -0.13 16.10
CA VAL A 192 -10.81 0.12 16.82
C VAL A 192 -10.75 -0.60 18.15
N TRP A 193 -10.83 0.15 19.22
CA TRP A 193 -10.96 -0.38 20.57
C TRP A 193 -12.44 -0.62 20.85
N LEU A 194 -12.77 -1.85 21.22
CA LEU A 194 -14.10 -2.22 21.65
C LEU A 194 -14.14 -2.27 23.18
N GLY A 195 -15.09 -1.57 23.77
CA GLY A 195 -15.27 -1.53 25.22
C GLY A 195 -14.55 -0.41 25.94
N ALA A 196 -13.98 0.58 25.27
CA ALA A 196 -13.08 1.61 25.77
C ALA A 196 -11.61 1.16 25.83
N GLN A 197 -10.70 2.16 25.95
CA GLN A 197 -9.25 1.95 25.84
C GLN A 197 -8.64 0.99 26.88
N ASP A 198 -9.35 0.75 27.97
CA ASP A 198 -8.92 -0.15 29.07
C ASP A 198 -9.50 -1.56 28.96
N ALA A 199 -10.42 -1.79 28.04
CA ALA A 199 -11.13 -3.04 27.89
C ALA A 199 -10.84 -3.67 26.54
N SER A 200 -9.72 -4.18 26.44
CA SER A 200 -9.30 -5.52 26.04
C SER A 200 -9.55 -6.04 24.64
N TYR A 201 -10.21 -5.40 23.68
CA TYR A 201 -10.25 -5.93 22.33
C TYR A 201 -9.97 -4.86 21.29
N MET A 202 -8.87 -5.05 20.57
CA MET A 202 -8.48 -4.18 19.46
C MET A 202 -8.76 -4.89 18.13
N LEU A 203 -9.43 -4.19 17.21
CA LEU A 203 -9.64 -4.64 15.84
C LEU A 203 -8.72 -3.86 14.91
N GLU A 204 -7.83 -4.55 14.25
CA GLU A 204 -7.04 -3.98 13.16
C GLU A 204 -7.89 -3.74 11.89
N GLY A 205 -7.34 -3.00 10.94
CA GLY A 205 -8.01 -2.75 9.66
C GLY A 205 -8.37 -4.06 8.95
N GLY A 206 -9.61 -4.19 8.51
CA GLY A 206 -10.13 -5.38 7.84
C GLY A 206 -10.60 -6.51 8.75
N GLU A 207 -10.21 -6.53 10.02
CA GLU A 207 -10.62 -7.57 10.97
C GLU A 207 -12.09 -7.48 11.36
N HIS A 208 -12.62 -8.59 11.83
CA HIS A 208 -13.96 -8.67 12.40
C HIS A 208 -13.96 -9.55 13.64
N VAL A 209 -14.89 -9.28 14.54
CA VAL A 209 -15.15 -10.09 15.75
C VAL A 209 -16.64 -10.31 15.90
N GLN A 210 -16.99 -11.43 16.46
CA GLN A 210 -18.38 -11.78 16.77
C GLN A 210 -18.58 -11.91 18.29
N PHE A 211 -19.60 -11.25 18.79
CA PHE A 211 -20.03 -11.32 20.18
C PHE A 211 -21.42 -11.91 20.29
N PHE A 212 -21.65 -12.59 21.39
CA PHE A 212 -22.99 -12.88 21.86
C PHE A 212 -23.26 -11.99 23.07
N LEU A 213 -24.23 -11.11 22.95
CA LEU A 213 -24.62 -10.17 23.99
C LEU A 213 -25.86 -10.69 24.70
N GLU A 214 -25.83 -10.70 26.01
CA GLU A 214 -27.01 -10.95 26.82
C GLU A 214 -27.93 -9.71 26.83
N ALA A 215 -29.17 -9.93 27.30
CA ALA A 215 -30.11 -8.82 27.41
C ALA A 215 -29.58 -7.72 28.32
N GLY A 216 -29.63 -6.49 27.85
CA GLY A 216 -29.11 -5.33 28.57
C GLY A 216 -27.65 -4.98 28.33
N GLU A 217 -26.88 -5.81 27.64
CA GLU A 217 -25.49 -5.50 27.32
C GLU A 217 -25.35 -4.53 26.14
N ALA A 218 -24.29 -3.76 26.14
CA ALA A 218 -23.95 -2.78 25.11
C ALA A 218 -22.47 -2.87 24.72
N ILE A 219 -22.14 -2.46 23.51
CA ILE A 219 -20.74 -2.32 23.08
C ILE A 219 -20.45 -0.85 22.80
N THR A 220 -19.38 -0.36 23.37
CA THR A 220 -18.79 0.93 23.05
C THR A 220 -17.54 0.72 22.18
N ALA A 221 -17.18 1.72 21.40
CA ALA A 221 -15.98 1.68 20.57
C ALA A 221 -15.38 3.07 20.43
N MET A 222 -14.08 3.11 20.19
CA MET A 222 -13.34 4.32 19.83
C MET A 222 -12.25 3.98 18.81
N SER A 223 -11.82 4.94 18.03
CA SER A 223 -10.67 4.78 17.14
C SER A 223 -9.39 5.32 17.78
N GLU A 224 -8.27 4.72 17.40
CA GLU A 224 -6.94 5.24 17.71
C GLU A 224 -6.52 6.20 16.58
N GLY A 225 -6.54 7.51 16.86
CA GLY A 225 -6.08 8.52 15.90
C GLY A 225 -7.16 9.09 14.99
N THR A 226 -7.22 8.69 13.73
CA THR A 226 -8.17 9.24 12.74
C THR A 226 -9.55 8.56 12.78
N ALA A 227 -10.56 9.20 12.17
CA ALA A 227 -11.90 8.62 12.10
C ALA A 227 -11.91 7.28 11.33
N VAL A 228 -12.49 6.26 11.92
CA VAL A 228 -12.59 4.90 11.39
C VAL A 228 -14.05 4.53 11.14
N ARG A 229 -14.31 3.82 10.06
CA ARG A 229 -15.65 3.29 9.77
C ARG A 229 -15.75 1.84 10.25
N VAL A 230 -16.82 1.55 10.96
CA VAL A 230 -17.12 0.22 11.50
C VAL A 230 -18.50 -0.22 11.01
N ALA A 231 -18.60 -1.43 10.50
CA ALA A 231 -19.88 -2.06 10.24
C ALA A 231 -20.30 -2.92 11.43
N VAL A 232 -21.55 -2.78 11.85
CA VAL A 232 -22.15 -3.59 12.89
C VAL A 232 -23.32 -4.35 12.28
N LEU A 233 -23.25 -5.68 12.29
CA LEU A 233 -24.35 -6.56 11.92
C LEU A 233 -24.97 -7.14 13.18
N ARG A 234 -26.27 -6.99 13.32
CA ARG A 234 -27.06 -7.61 14.38
C ARG A 234 -27.92 -8.71 13.81
N GLN A 235 -28.04 -9.79 14.55
CA GLN A 235 -28.87 -10.92 14.21
C GLN A 235 -29.74 -11.25 15.43
N ASP A 236 -31.01 -10.90 15.32
CA ASP A 236 -32.05 -11.15 16.31
C ASP A 236 -32.71 -12.53 16.11
#